data_d374f989de8dc3b750b66176dbcb29c7
#
_entry.id   d374f989de8dc3b750b66176dbcb29c7
#
_cell.length_a   1.000
_cell.length_b   1.000
_cell.length_c   1.000
_cell.angle_alpha   90.00
_cell.angle_beta   90.00
_cell.angle_gamma   90.00
#
_symmetry.space_group_name_H-M   'P 1'
#
loop_
_entity.id
_entity.type
_entity.pdbx_description
1 polymer ?
#
loop_
_entity_poly.entity_id
_entity_poly.type
_entity_poly.pdbx_seq_one_letter_code
_entity_poly.pdbx_strand_id
1 'polypeptide(L)'
;MNKQIKNIVIVGGGTAGWTTALNFLQKTIKPKITVIASKEIPIIGVGESTTGRFNDLIQFKNNNINIDEKDFLLKTGSTFKIGILHTNWHTIGESFTSPLGDNFINEKNYPHKGYDYFRIYHISKNLKFDTMIQSQLMLNNKLPFFEVNEDFPEINEFNLKNAKLDFRFNHIAYHLDTFKTGQYLKEKVIENKRVKYIDDTVVDVKKNNDETLRYLILKSGKKISGDFFIDCSGFQRLLIEKQFKNNFISYENELLVNRAMPFHIENKKNTVINNYTHVIAKKYGWMWDIPLQHRKGCGYVYCDNYITPEKAQEEIEKDLKIKITPQKDIKFKAGRLQKFWCKNVLSTGLSSAFVEPLEATSIHMTVMQINHFLEQYYSDNINFNCENLIEQYNNEMTSVWDDIKDFIVLHYNSPRKDTLFWKEASSEKRRSQRLKKLLNIWENRMPREVDYQGNLSNSFYYFGNTLWYQILIGMKILKKEVATKELKSFDLLEHTKKMFDFRKKYTKLMVKKCFLNNDFYKNELKNLEKYSKVILK
;
A
#
# COMPACT_ATOMS: atom_id res chain seq x y z
N MET A 1 35.44 -9.97 -9.70
CA MET A 1 34.86 -10.55 -10.93
C MET A 1 33.33 -10.47 -10.85
N ASN A 2 32.69 -10.04 -11.92
CA ASN A 2 31.22 -10.05 -11.99
C ASN A 2 30.74 -11.51 -11.99
N LYS A 3 29.86 -11.86 -11.07
CA LYS A 3 29.31 -13.21 -10.96
C LYS A 3 27.96 -13.26 -11.65
N GLN A 4 27.81 -14.19 -12.61
CA GLN A 4 26.51 -14.40 -13.26
C GLN A 4 25.50 -14.99 -12.28
N ILE A 5 24.33 -14.35 -12.17
CA ILE A 5 23.21 -14.82 -11.34
C ILE A 5 22.46 -15.92 -12.10
N LYS A 6 22.67 -17.16 -11.70
CA LYS A 6 21.97 -18.34 -12.24
C LYS A 6 20.92 -18.88 -11.29
N ASN A 7 21.14 -18.73 -9.98
CA ASN A 7 20.30 -19.29 -8.92
C ASN A 7 19.96 -18.22 -7.90
N ILE A 8 18.69 -17.89 -7.76
CA ILE A 8 18.16 -17.00 -6.73
C ILE A 8 17.50 -17.86 -5.64
N VAL A 9 17.79 -17.57 -4.39
CA VAL A 9 17.21 -18.27 -3.23
C VAL A 9 16.39 -17.28 -2.42
N ILE A 10 15.09 -17.55 -2.29
CA ILE A 10 14.14 -16.74 -1.51
C ILE A 10 13.83 -17.52 -0.22
N VAL A 11 14.04 -16.86 0.93
CA VAL A 11 13.78 -17.45 2.25
C VAL A 11 12.53 -16.80 2.86
N GLY A 12 11.47 -17.60 2.98
CA GLY A 12 10.16 -17.18 3.51
C GLY A 12 9.02 -17.47 2.55
N GLY A 13 7.94 -18.05 3.06
CA GLY A 13 6.75 -18.48 2.30
C GLY A 13 5.50 -17.68 2.61
N GLY A 14 5.64 -16.49 3.21
CA GLY A 14 4.56 -15.53 3.34
C GLY A 14 4.24 -14.81 2.02
N THR A 15 3.28 -13.90 2.05
CA THR A 15 2.90 -13.07 0.89
C THR A 15 4.12 -12.41 0.23
N ALA A 16 5.06 -11.88 1.02
CA ALA A 16 6.26 -11.24 0.50
C ALA A 16 7.13 -12.21 -0.33
N GLY A 17 7.34 -13.45 0.13
CA GLY A 17 8.16 -14.42 -0.60
C GLY A 17 7.55 -14.84 -1.94
N TRP A 18 6.25 -15.14 -1.96
CA TRP A 18 5.57 -15.53 -3.20
C TRP A 18 5.39 -14.36 -4.16
N THR A 19 5.12 -13.17 -3.67
CA THR A 19 5.09 -11.93 -4.46
C THR A 19 6.45 -11.65 -5.08
N THR A 20 7.53 -11.81 -4.33
CA THR A 20 8.90 -11.66 -4.81
C THR A 20 9.23 -12.68 -5.90
N ALA A 21 8.92 -13.95 -5.68
CA ALA A 21 9.15 -15.01 -6.66
C ALA A 21 8.38 -14.73 -7.96
N LEU A 22 7.12 -14.31 -7.86
CA LEU A 22 6.30 -13.94 -9.03
C LEU A 22 6.91 -12.76 -9.80
N ASN A 23 7.36 -11.69 -9.12
CA ASN A 23 8.01 -10.56 -9.78
C ASN A 23 9.27 -10.97 -10.55
N PHE A 24 10.12 -11.81 -9.95
CA PHE A 24 11.30 -12.33 -10.64
C PHE A 24 10.93 -13.19 -11.86
N LEU A 25 9.89 -14.01 -11.76
CA LEU A 25 9.41 -14.80 -12.91
C LEU A 25 8.87 -13.94 -14.03
N GLN A 26 8.15 -12.88 -13.70
CA GLN A 26 7.56 -11.97 -14.69
C GLN A 26 8.60 -11.12 -15.41
N LYS A 27 9.67 -10.70 -14.70
CA LYS A 27 10.65 -9.73 -15.23
C LYS A 27 11.99 -10.33 -15.64
N THR A 28 12.26 -11.59 -15.34
CA THR A 28 13.52 -12.27 -15.71
C THR A 28 13.24 -13.58 -16.43
N ILE A 29 14.19 -14.01 -17.27
CA ILE A 29 14.03 -15.23 -18.08
C ILE A 29 15.07 -16.33 -17.76
N LYS A 30 16.20 -15.99 -17.16
CA LYS A 30 17.32 -16.92 -17.00
C LYS A 30 17.42 -17.57 -15.62
N PRO A 31 17.36 -16.84 -14.47
CA PRO A 31 17.68 -17.45 -13.21
C PRO A 31 16.65 -18.50 -12.78
N LYS A 32 17.16 -19.58 -12.19
CA LYS A 32 16.34 -20.52 -11.41
C LYS A 32 16.05 -19.92 -10.05
N ILE A 33 14.86 -20.17 -9.54
CA ILE A 33 14.40 -19.64 -8.27
C ILE A 33 14.15 -20.79 -7.31
N THR A 34 14.77 -20.76 -6.14
CA THR A 34 14.47 -21.71 -5.06
C THR A 34 13.76 -20.95 -3.94
N VAL A 35 12.54 -21.35 -3.60
CA VAL A 35 11.80 -20.79 -2.46
C VAL A 35 11.89 -21.80 -1.30
N ILE A 36 12.43 -21.36 -0.16
CA ILE A 36 12.53 -22.14 1.06
C ILE A 36 11.53 -21.58 2.06
N ALA A 37 10.57 -22.42 2.48
CA ALA A 37 9.58 -22.04 3.48
C ALA A 37 9.05 -23.30 4.18
N SER A 38 8.81 -23.20 5.47
CA SER A 38 8.28 -24.29 6.27
C SER A 38 6.79 -24.14 6.50
N LYS A 39 6.04 -25.23 6.31
CA LYS A 39 4.61 -25.30 6.67
C LYS A 39 4.39 -25.23 8.19
N GLU A 40 5.42 -25.53 8.99
CA GLU A 40 5.37 -25.45 10.46
C GLU A 40 5.36 -23.99 10.95
N ILE A 41 5.79 -23.03 10.12
CA ILE A 41 5.84 -21.61 10.47
C ILE A 41 4.54 -20.93 10.00
N PRO A 42 3.69 -20.46 10.93
CA PRO A 42 2.44 -19.83 10.57
C PRO A 42 2.68 -18.50 9.84
N ILE A 43 1.88 -18.26 8.80
CA ILE A 43 1.86 -16.99 8.09
C ILE A 43 1.15 -15.96 8.97
N ILE A 44 1.75 -14.78 9.12
CA ILE A 44 1.09 -13.63 9.73
C ILE A 44 0.22 -13.00 8.64
N GLY A 45 -1.09 -13.12 8.78
CA GLY A 45 -1.99 -12.52 7.80
C GLY A 45 -3.45 -12.65 8.19
N VAL A 46 -4.18 -11.56 8.05
CA VAL A 46 -5.53 -11.43 8.63
C VAL A 46 -6.58 -10.88 7.69
N GLY A 47 -6.22 -10.54 6.55
CA GLY A 47 -6.89 -9.67 5.61
C GLY A 47 -6.05 -8.42 5.46
N GLU A 48 -5.57 -8.18 4.27
CA GLU A 48 -4.74 -7.05 3.96
C GLU A 48 -5.37 -6.24 2.84
N SER A 49 -5.10 -4.97 2.90
CA SER A 49 -5.45 -4.02 1.86
C SER A 49 -4.23 -3.79 0.98
N THR A 50 -4.44 -3.49 -0.30
CA THR A 50 -3.37 -3.16 -1.23
C THR A 50 -3.53 -1.75 -1.79
N THR A 51 -2.64 -1.40 -2.69
CA THR A 51 -2.69 -0.18 -3.50
C THR A 51 -2.63 -0.55 -4.98
N GLY A 52 -2.80 0.42 -5.87
CA GLY A 52 -2.79 0.19 -7.32
C GLY A 52 -1.55 -0.52 -7.87
N ARG A 53 -0.42 -0.47 -7.17
CA ARG A 53 0.81 -1.17 -7.61
C ARG A 53 0.73 -2.70 -7.52
N PHE A 54 -0.15 -3.22 -6.68
CA PHE A 54 -0.40 -4.66 -6.67
C PHE A 54 -1.08 -5.12 -7.96
N ASN A 55 -1.78 -4.21 -8.65
CA ASN A 55 -2.38 -4.50 -9.94
C ASN A 55 -1.32 -4.86 -10.99
N ASP A 56 -0.15 -4.22 -10.92
CA ASP A 56 0.96 -4.50 -11.85
C ASP A 56 1.34 -5.99 -11.77
N LEU A 57 1.28 -6.57 -10.58
CA LEU A 57 1.57 -7.98 -10.35
C LEU A 57 0.50 -8.92 -10.91
N ILE A 58 -0.78 -8.56 -10.73
CA ILE A 58 -1.92 -9.41 -11.11
C ILE A 58 -2.26 -9.25 -12.60
N GLN A 59 -2.18 -8.03 -13.12
CA GLN A 59 -2.59 -7.71 -14.49
C GLN A 59 -1.45 -7.76 -15.51
N PHE A 60 -0.22 -7.95 -15.04
CA PHE A 60 0.95 -7.98 -15.92
C PHE A 60 0.91 -9.21 -16.83
N LYS A 61 0.66 -8.96 -18.11
CA LYS A 61 0.66 -10.00 -19.15
C LYS A 61 2.07 -10.14 -19.72
N ASN A 62 2.76 -11.19 -19.35
CA ASN A 62 3.97 -11.59 -20.05
C ASN A 62 3.96 -13.10 -20.33
N ASN A 63 4.86 -13.52 -21.22
CA ASN A 63 4.91 -14.90 -21.72
C ASN A 63 5.31 -15.95 -20.66
N ASN A 64 5.76 -15.54 -19.47
CA ASN A 64 6.33 -16.46 -18.49
C ASN A 64 5.32 -16.96 -17.45
N ILE A 65 4.40 -16.08 -17.03
CA ILE A 65 3.38 -16.41 -16.05
C ILE A 65 2.24 -15.38 -16.13
N ASN A 66 1.02 -15.86 -16.31
CA ASN A 66 -0.17 -15.03 -16.35
C ASN A 66 -1.06 -15.36 -15.16
N ILE A 67 -1.53 -14.32 -14.50
CA ILE A 67 -2.59 -14.42 -13.50
C ILE A 67 -3.90 -13.97 -14.16
N ASP A 68 -4.91 -14.84 -14.12
CA ASP A 68 -6.27 -14.46 -14.47
C ASP A 68 -6.90 -13.74 -13.29
N GLU A 69 -7.23 -12.46 -13.44
CA GLU A 69 -7.79 -11.62 -12.39
C GLU A 69 -9.12 -12.18 -11.86
N LYS A 70 -9.96 -12.73 -12.72
CA LYS A 70 -11.24 -13.34 -12.35
C LYS A 70 -11.01 -14.59 -11.52
N ASP A 71 -10.12 -15.50 -11.96
CA ASP A 71 -9.73 -16.70 -11.22
C ASP A 71 -9.14 -16.34 -9.85
N PHE A 72 -8.28 -15.31 -9.81
CA PHE A 72 -7.72 -14.78 -8.57
C PHE A 72 -8.82 -14.31 -7.60
N LEU A 73 -9.74 -13.47 -8.04
CA LEU A 73 -10.82 -12.94 -7.19
C LEU A 73 -11.75 -14.05 -6.68
N LEU A 74 -12.11 -15.01 -7.55
CA LEU A 74 -12.98 -16.13 -7.20
C LEU A 74 -12.32 -17.10 -6.21
N LYS A 75 -11.06 -17.47 -6.42
CA LYS A 75 -10.35 -18.42 -5.56
C LYS A 75 -9.94 -17.84 -4.21
N THR A 76 -9.58 -16.56 -4.18
CA THR A 76 -9.11 -15.92 -2.95
C THR A 76 -10.23 -15.27 -2.15
N GLY A 77 -11.39 -15.03 -2.74
CA GLY A 77 -12.46 -14.27 -2.12
C GLY A 77 -12.11 -12.78 -1.93
N SER A 78 -11.12 -12.30 -2.65
CA SER A 78 -10.68 -10.90 -2.65
C SER A 78 -11.76 -9.97 -3.20
N THR A 79 -11.71 -8.69 -2.83
CA THR A 79 -12.62 -7.67 -3.33
C THR A 79 -11.86 -6.47 -3.86
N PHE A 80 -12.52 -5.65 -4.68
CA PHE A 80 -11.95 -4.39 -5.15
C PHE A 80 -11.94 -3.34 -4.04
N LYS A 81 -10.87 -2.57 -4.01
CA LYS A 81 -10.69 -1.41 -3.14
C LYS A 81 -10.51 -0.17 -3.99
N ILE A 82 -11.26 0.89 -3.70
CA ILE A 82 -11.13 2.18 -4.38
C ILE A 82 -10.68 3.32 -3.46
N GLY A 83 -10.50 3.04 -2.19
CA GLY A 83 -10.00 4.04 -1.24
C GLY A 83 -9.99 3.57 0.21
N ILE A 84 -9.80 4.52 1.10
CA ILE A 84 -9.84 4.34 2.55
C ILE A 84 -10.83 5.36 3.12
N LEU A 85 -11.71 4.92 4.01
CA LEU A 85 -12.58 5.78 4.81
C LEU A 85 -11.96 5.94 6.19
N HIS A 86 -11.61 7.15 6.57
CA HIS A 86 -11.06 7.50 7.87
C HIS A 86 -12.17 8.04 8.77
N THR A 87 -12.36 7.46 9.95
CA THR A 87 -13.39 7.89 10.91
C THR A 87 -12.75 8.21 12.25
N ASN A 88 -13.18 9.29 12.91
CA ASN A 88 -12.73 9.73 14.24
C ASN A 88 -11.26 10.20 14.32
N TRP A 89 -10.58 10.43 13.21
CA TRP A 89 -9.16 10.82 13.23
C TRP A 89 -8.95 12.28 13.64
N HIS A 90 -9.67 13.22 13.05
CA HIS A 90 -9.60 14.64 13.43
C HIS A 90 -10.61 14.95 14.53
N THR A 91 -11.88 14.67 14.31
CA THR A 91 -12.99 14.92 15.23
C THR A 91 -13.78 13.63 15.42
N ILE A 92 -14.15 13.30 16.66
CA ILE A 92 -15.00 12.13 16.95
C ILE A 92 -16.36 12.34 16.29
N GLY A 93 -16.84 11.34 15.54
CA GLY A 93 -18.08 11.38 14.77
C GLY A 93 -17.91 11.88 13.33
N GLU A 94 -16.76 12.42 12.94
CA GLU A 94 -16.48 12.84 11.58
C GLU A 94 -15.72 11.75 10.78
N SER A 95 -15.93 11.77 9.46
CA SER A 95 -15.20 10.90 8.53
C SER A 95 -14.73 11.68 7.31
N PHE A 96 -13.64 11.22 6.69
CA PHE A 96 -13.19 11.69 5.39
C PHE A 96 -12.69 10.53 4.52
N THR A 97 -12.76 10.70 3.20
CA THR A 97 -12.31 9.71 2.23
C THR A 97 -10.88 10.00 1.76
N SER A 98 -10.10 8.93 1.58
CA SER A 98 -8.81 8.95 0.88
C SER A 98 -8.90 7.98 -0.30
N PRO A 99 -9.38 8.44 -1.48
CA PRO A 99 -9.53 7.59 -2.65
C PRO A 99 -8.18 7.23 -3.27
N LEU A 100 -8.11 6.07 -3.93
CA LEU A 100 -6.97 5.67 -4.74
C LEU A 100 -7.00 6.44 -6.07
N GLY A 101 -6.01 7.29 -6.27
CA GLY A 101 -5.89 8.09 -7.48
C GLY A 101 -6.98 9.16 -7.62
N ASP A 102 -6.77 10.08 -8.52
CA ASP A 102 -7.71 11.11 -8.95
C ASP A 102 -7.22 11.87 -10.19
N ASN A 103 -6.42 11.27 -11.01
CA ASN A 103 -5.85 11.92 -12.21
C ASN A 103 -6.90 12.02 -13.32
N PHE A 104 -8.03 12.67 -13.00
CA PHE A 104 -9.17 12.80 -13.90
C PHE A 104 -8.97 13.82 -15.01
N ILE A 105 -8.06 14.77 -14.82
CA ILE A 105 -7.78 15.81 -15.80
C ILE A 105 -6.30 15.74 -16.12
N ASN A 106 -6.04 15.59 -17.40
CA ASN A 106 -4.71 15.67 -17.97
C ASN A 106 -4.11 17.04 -17.58
N GLU A 107 -3.22 17.07 -16.62
CA GLU A 107 -2.55 18.29 -16.10
C GLU A 107 -1.77 19.05 -17.18
N LYS A 108 -1.64 18.47 -18.38
CA LYS A 108 -0.98 19.12 -19.53
C LYS A 108 -1.58 20.47 -19.91
N ASN A 109 -2.82 20.75 -19.53
CA ASN A 109 -3.53 21.99 -19.84
C ASN A 109 -3.48 23.03 -18.71
N TYR A 110 -2.77 22.76 -17.60
CA TYR A 110 -2.62 23.74 -16.52
C TYR A 110 -1.38 24.61 -16.72
N PRO A 111 -1.49 25.93 -16.51
CA PRO A 111 -0.37 26.85 -16.74
C PRO A 111 0.83 26.65 -15.80
N HIS A 112 0.64 25.99 -14.66
CA HIS A 112 1.71 25.75 -13.69
C HIS A 112 1.82 24.27 -13.34
N LYS A 113 2.84 23.61 -13.85
CA LYS A 113 3.14 22.20 -13.59
C LYS A 113 3.36 21.92 -12.09
N GLY A 114 2.78 20.86 -11.57
CA GLY A 114 2.93 20.48 -10.16
C GLY A 114 2.07 21.24 -9.15
N TYR A 115 1.11 22.04 -9.63
CA TYR A 115 0.19 22.82 -8.80
C TYR A 115 -1.23 22.24 -8.88
N ASP A 116 -1.75 21.75 -7.77
CA ASP A 116 -3.07 21.10 -7.72
C ASP A 116 -4.20 22.10 -7.48
N TYR A 117 -4.58 22.83 -8.52
CA TYR A 117 -5.63 23.85 -8.45
C TYR A 117 -6.95 23.35 -7.88
N PHE A 118 -7.32 22.14 -8.23
CA PHE A 118 -8.60 21.59 -7.85
C PHE A 118 -8.69 21.37 -6.33
N ARG A 119 -7.65 20.76 -5.73
CA ARG A 119 -7.59 20.57 -4.28
C ARG A 119 -7.46 21.90 -3.54
N ILE A 120 -6.67 22.83 -4.08
CA ILE A 120 -6.53 24.17 -3.52
C ILE A 120 -7.86 24.92 -3.57
N TYR A 121 -8.66 24.75 -4.63
CA TYR A 121 -10.01 25.29 -4.69
C TYR A 121 -10.92 24.70 -3.61
N HIS A 122 -10.88 23.37 -3.39
CA HIS A 122 -11.61 22.72 -2.32
C HIS A 122 -11.29 23.36 -0.96
N ILE A 123 -10.01 23.56 -0.65
CA ILE A 123 -9.56 24.18 0.59
C ILE A 123 -10.04 25.63 0.66
N SER A 124 -9.90 26.41 -0.41
CA SER A 124 -10.29 27.83 -0.48
C SER A 124 -11.78 28.05 -0.23
N LYS A 125 -12.61 27.08 -0.59
CA LYS A 125 -14.07 27.13 -0.40
C LYS A 125 -14.54 26.34 0.83
N ASN A 126 -13.63 25.74 1.59
CA ASN A 126 -13.93 24.84 2.72
C ASN A 126 -14.92 23.74 2.32
N LEU A 127 -14.75 23.19 1.14
CA LEU A 127 -15.60 22.11 0.63
C LEU A 127 -15.14 20.76 1.19
N LYS A 128 -16.08 19.88 1.41
CA LYS A 128 -15.75 18.48 1.70
C LYS A 128 -15.13 17.84 0.47
N PHE A 129 -14.13 16.99 0.66
CA PHE A 129 -13.38 16.32 -0.42
C PHE A 129 -14.16 15.20 -1.13
N ASP A 130 -15.41 15.04 -0.78
CA ASP A 130 -16.32 14.00 -1.27
C ASP A 130 -16.88 14.26 -2.68
N THR A 131 -16.49 15.35 -3.35
CA THR A 131 -16.97 15.66 -4.71
C THR A 131 -16.21 14.95 -5.82
N MET A 132 -15.14 14.21 -5.47
CA MET A 132 -14.35 13.42 -6.42
C MET A 132 -15.08 12.14 -6.80
N ILE A 133 -14.86 11.66 -8.03
CA ILE A 133 -15.59 10.48 -8.52
C ILE A 133 -15.34 9.25 -7.64
N GLN A 134 -14.09 8.98 -7.26
CA GLN A 134 -13.77 7.84 -6.39
C GLN A 134 -14.38 7.99 -5.01
N SER A 135 -14.34 9.18 -4.42
CA SER A 135 -15.01 9.46 -3.16
C SER A 135 -16.52 9.23 -3.26
N GLN A 136 -17.15 9.67 -4.35
CA GLN A 136 -18.56 9.43 -4.59
C GLN A 136 -18.88 7.94 -4.84
N LEU A 137 -18.01 7.22 -5.53
CA LEU A 137 -18.15 5.76 -5.66
C LEU A 137 -18.04 5.06 -4.31
N MET A 138 -17.10 5.48 -3.45
CA MET A 138 -16.99 4.97 -2.07
C MET A 138 -18.27 5.21 -1.28
N LEU A 139 -18.75 6.46 -1.24
CA LEU A 139 -19.94 6.86 -0.46
C LEU A 139 -21.24 6.21 -0.96
N ASN A 140 -21.30 5.84 -2.24
CA ASN A 140 -22.45 5.15 -2.85
C ASN A 140 -22.24 3.62 -2.96
N ASN A 141 -21.13 3.11 -2.46
CA ASN A 141 -20.72 1.70 -2.54
C ASN A 141 -20.82 1.12 -3.97
N LYS A 142 -20.25 1.84 -4.93
CA LYS A 142 -20.23 1.48 -6.36
C LYS A 142 -18.82 1.21 -6.85
N LEU A 143 -18.68 0.34 -7.84
CA LEU A 143 -17.43 0.06 -8.53
C LEU A 143 -17.35 0.84 -9.85
N PRO A 144 -16.17 1.23 -10.31
CA PRO A 144 -15.98 1.98 -11.55
C PRO A 144 -16.12 1.09 -12.80
N PHE A 145 -17.10 0.19 -12.81
CA PHE A 145 -17.46 -0.65 -13.93
C PHE A 145 -18.86 -0.28 -14.39
N PHE A 146 -19.06 -0.24 -15.70
CA PHE A 146 -20.35 0.04 -16.33
C PHE A 146 -20.44 -0.66 -17.69
N GLU A 147 -21.65 -0.88 -18.19
CA GLU A 147 -21.87 -1.42 -19.54
C GLU A 147 -21.61 -0.33 -20.59
N VAL A 148 -20.85 -0.68 -21.63
CA VAL A 148 -20.40 0.24 -22.69
C VAL A 148 -21.35 0.25 -23.89
N ASN A 149 -22.54 -0.30 -23.77
CA ASN A 149 -23.47 -0.52 -24.89
C ASN A 149 -24.21 0.73 -25.36
N GLU A 150 -23.95 1.89 -24.77
CA GLU A 150 -24.58 3.15 -25.16
C GLU A 150 -23.53 4.14 -25.63
N ASP A 151 -23.76 4.79 -26.76
CA ASP A 151 -23.15 6.07 -27.05
C ASP A 151 -23.42 7.00 -25.87
N PHE A 152 -22.38 7.55 -25.29
CA PHE A 152 -22.49 8.53 -24.22
C PHE A 152 -22.67 9.92 -24.84
N PRO A 153 -23.90 10.39 -25.12
CA PRO A 153 -24.11 11.70 -25.74
C PRO A 153 -23.52 12.82 -24.88
N GLU A 154 -23.50 12.66 -23.55
CA GLU A 154 -22.92 13.61 -22.63
C GLU A 154 -21.36 13.62 -22.67
N ILE A 155 -20.71 12.55 -23.14
CA ILE A 155 -19.26 12.57 -23.42
C ILE A 155 -18.94 13.47 -24.61
N ASN A 156 -19.84 13.54 -25.59
CA ASN A 156 -19.70 14.42 -26.73
C ASN A 156 -19.85 15.91 -26.33
N GLU A 157 -20.77 16.23 -25.42
CA GLU A 157 -20.94 17.58 -24.86
C GLU A 157 -19.65 18.12 -24.21
N PHE A 158 -18.83 17.24 -23.67
CA PHE A 158 -17.61 17.60 -22.95
C PHE A 158 -16.32 17.44 -23.78
N ASN A 159 -16.40 17.18 -25.09
CA ASN A 159 -15.22 16.93 -25.96
C ASN A 159 -14.30 15.80 -25.44
N LEU A 160 -14.83 14.84 -24.70
CA LEU A 160 -14.08 13.72 -24.11
C LEU A 160 -13.85 12.56 -25.08
N LYS A 161 -14.17 12.72 -26.38
CA LYS A 161 -13.97 11.67 -27.42
C LYS A 161 -12.56 11.06 -27.45
N ASN A 162 -11.56 11.79 -26.97
CA ASN A 162 -10.16 11.34 -26.91
C ASN A 162 -9.65 11.07 -25.49
N ALA A 163 -10.47 11.28 -24.46
CA ALA A 163 -10.11 10.93 -23.10
C ALA A 163 -10.36 9.42 -22.92
N LYS A 164 -9.35 8.61 -23.20
CA LYS A 164 -9.32 7.22 -22.72
C LYS A 164 -9.34 7.27 -21.19
N LEU A 165 -10.53 7.22 -20.63
CA LEU A 165 -10.76 7.19 -19.20
C LEU A 165 -10.47 5.78 -18.72
N ASP A 166 -9.18 5.49 -18.53
CA ASP A 166 -8.76 4.25 -17.90
C ASP A 166 -8.96 4.36 -16.39
N PHE A 167 -10.16 4.05 -15.96
CA PHE A 167 -10.54 4.05 -14.55
C PHE A 167 -9.85 2.96 -13.73
N ARG A 168 -9.20 1.97 -14.36
CA ARG A 168 -8.68 0.80 -13.64
C ARG A 168 -7.26 0.97 -13.14
N PHE A 169 -6.37 1.52 -13.93
CA PHE A 169 -4.93 1.37 -13.69
C PHE A 169 -4.40 2.04 -12.43
N ASN A 170 -4.94 3.17 -12.02
CA ASN A 170 -4.46 3.89 -10.84
C ASN A 170 -5.51 4.07 -9.74
N HIS A 171 -6.72 3.54 -9.95
CA HIS A 171 -7.88 3.89 -9.12
C HIS A 171 -8.55 2.70 -8.45
N ILE A 172 -8.06 1.50 -8.68
CA ILE A 172 -8.55 0.26 -8.07
C ILE A 172 -7.37 -0.51 -7.50
N ALA A 173 -7.56 -1.07 -6.32
CA ALA A 173 -6.68 -2.05 -5.70
C ALA A 173 -7.52 -3.23 -5.21
N TYR A 174 -6.97 -4.06 -4.34
CA TYR A 174 -7.67 -5.22 -3.79
C TYR A 174 -7.63 -5.23 -2.27
N HIS A 175 -8.68 -5.79 -1.69
CA HIS A 175 -8.67 -6.36 -0.37
C HIS A 175 -8.36 -7.85 -0.49
N LEU A 176 -7.43 -8.34 0.28
CA LEU A 176 -6.90 -9.70 0.19
C LEU A 176 -7.22 -10.52 1.43
N ASP A 177 -7.69 -11.74 1.23
CA ASP A 177 -7.47 -12.79 2.22
C ASP A 177 -6.02 -13.25 2.10
N THR A 178 -5.20 -12.89 3.05
CA THR A 178 -3.75 -13.07 2.96
C THR A 178 -3.36 -14.53 2.85
N PHE A 179 -4.06 -15.41 3.56
CA PHE A 179 -3.80 -16.85 3.51
C PHE A 179 -4.15 -17.43 2.13
N LYS A 180 -5.37 -17.19 1.64
CA LYS A 180 -5.81 -17.66 0.32
C LYS A 180 -4.98 -17.06 -0.82
N THR A 181 -4.63 -15.78 -0.70
CA THR A 181 -3.76 -15.11 -1.68
C THR A 181 -2.36 -15.73 -1.69
N GLY A 182 -1.78 -15.98 -0.52
CA GLY A 182 -0.48 -16.65 -0.41
C GLY A 182 -0.48 -18.04 -1.03
N GLN A 183 -1.54 -18.83 -0.81
CA GLN A 183 -1.71 -20.15 -1.43
C GLN A 183 -1.84 -20.04 -2.95
N TYR A 184 -2.69 -19.14 -3.44
CA TYR A 184 -2.90 -18.91 -4.87
C TYR A 184 -1.60 -18.53 -5.59
N LEU A 185 -0.87 -17.55 -5.03
CA LEU A 185 0.42 -17.13 -5.59
C LEU A 185 1.44 -18.27 -5.57
N LYS A 186 1.49 -19.05 -4.47
CA LYS A 186 2.34 -20.24 -4.37
C LYS A 186 2.06 -21.21 -5.50
N GLU A 187 0.81 -21.60 -5.70
CA GLU A 187 0.39 -22.54 -6.75
C GLU A 187 0.86 -22.04 -8.13
N LYS A 188 0.58 -20.78 -8.46
CA LYS A 188 1.01 -20.17 -9.72
C LYS A 188 2.52 -20.14 -9.92
N VAL A 189 3.26 -19.85 -8.85
CA VAL A 189 4.72 -19.76 -8.90
C VAL A 189 5.37 -21.14 -9.07
N ILE A 190 4.91 -22.16 -8.34
CA ILE A 190 5.52 -23.50 -8.37
C ILE A 190 5.21 -24.26 -9.68
N GLU A 191 4.16 -23.91 -10.42
CA GLU A 191 3.88 -24.45 -11.75
C GLU A 191 5.00 -24.13 -12.78
N ASN A 192 5.79 -23.08 -12.51
CA ASN A 192 6.85 -22.68 -13.43
C ASN A 192 8.11 -23.55 -13.29
N LYS A 193 8.58 -24.13 -14.39
CA LYS A 193 9.75 -25.05 -14.43
C LYS A 193 11.06 -24.45 -13.89
N ARG A 194 11.16 -23.12 -13.79
CA ARG A 194 12.32 -22.44 -13.19
C ARG A 194 12.27 -22.40 -11.66
N VAL A 195 11.16 -22.80 -11.03
CA VAL A 195 10.96 -22.70 -9.58
C VAL A 195 11.09 -24.05 -8.92
N LYS A 196 11.85 -24.06 -7.84
CA LYS A 196 11.93 -25.19 -6.89
C LYS A 196 11.42 -24.72 -5.53
N TYR A 197 10.39 -25.36 -5.01
CA TYR A 197 9.93 -25.17 -3.64
C TYR A 197 10.56 -26.21 -2.70
N ILE A 198 11.01 -25.78 -1.55
CA ILE A 198 11.56 -26.64 -0.48
C ILE A 198 10.81 -26.35 0.81
N ASP A 199 10.08 -27.36 1.30
CA ASP A 199 9.41 -27.34 2.59
C ASP A 199 10.41 -27.67 3.68
N ASP A 200 11.07 -26.64 4.23
CA ASP A 200 12.10 -26.81 5.25
C ASP A 200 12.42 -25.46 5.93
N THR A 201 13.21 -25.50 6.98
CA THR A 201 13.62 -24.32 7.75
C THR A 201 15.12 -24.10 7.64
N VAL A 202 15.53 -22.86 7.39
CA VAL A 202 16.94 -22.44 7.41
C VAL A 202 17.39 -22.36 8.87
N VAL A 203 18.45 -23.10 9.21
CA VAL A 203 19.02 -23.16 10.57
C VAL A 203 20.41 -22.56 10.68
N ASP A 204 21.18 -22.54 9.59
CA ASP A 204 22.52 -21.95 9.57
C ASP A 204 22.87 -21.42 8.17
N VAL A 205 23.89 -20.57 8.09
CA VAL A 205 24.34 -19.90 6.87
C VAL A 205 25.87 -19.95 6.80
N LYS A 206 26.40 -20.24 5.63
CA LYS A 206 27.85 -20.20 5.37
C LYS A 206 28.21 -19.12 4.37
N LYS A 207 29.25 -18.37 4.68
CA LYS A 207 29.79 -17.29 3.85
C LYS A 207 31.05 -17.71 3.10
N ASN A 208 31.34 -16.97 2.05
CA ASN A 208 32.65 -16.95 1.38
C ASN A 208 33.60 -16.00 2.11
N ASN A 209 34.88 -15.99 1.70
CA ASN A 209 35.90 -15.08 2.29
C ASN A 209 35.59 -13.58 2.02
N ASP A 210 34.83 -13.26 0.99
CA ASP A 210 34.41 -11.90 0.62
C ASP A 210 33.09 -11.47 1.32
N GLU A 211 32.68 -12.21 2.36
CA GLU A 211 31.46 -12.02 3.14
C GLU A 211 30.14 -12.26 2.37
N THR A 212 30.18 -12.64 1.09
CA THR A 212 28.96 -13.07 0.38
C THR A 212 28.45 -14.39 0.95
N LEU A 213 27.11 -14.60 0.93
CA LEU A 213 26.54 -15.89 1.31
C LEU A 213 26.87 -16.95 0.25
N ARG A 214 27.34 -18.11 0.71
CA ARG A 214 27.69 -19.26 -0.14
C ARG A 214 26.54 -20.25 -0.24
N TYR A 215 26.04 -20.72 0.91
CA TYR A 215 24.90 -21.62 1.01
C TYR A 215 24.18 -21.53 2.36
N LEU A 216 22.95 -21.95 2.34
CA LEU A 216 22.10 -22.11 3.53
C LEU A 216 22.09 -23.58 3.96
N ILE A 217 22.04 -23.82 5.26
CA ILE A 217 21.87 -25.15 5.85
C ILE A 217 20.45 -25.25 6.37
N LEU A 218 19.72 -26.27 5.95
CA LEU A 218 18.36 -26.55 6.35
C LEU A 218 18.28 -27.49 7.56
N LYS A 219 17.16 -27.50 8.26
CA LYS A 219 16.87 -28.39 9.40
C LYS A 219 17.07 -29.87 9.00
N SER A 220 16.76 -30.25 7.78
CA SER A 220 17.01 -31.59 7.22
C SER A 220 18.50 -31.89 6.95
N GLY A 221 19.42 -30.99 7.18
CA GLY A 221 20.85 -31.10 6.85
C GLY A 221 21.20 -30.78 5.39
N LYS A 222 20.21 -30.53 4.52
CA LYS A 222 20.46 -30.14 3.11
C LYS A 222 21.16 -28.79 3.05
N LYS A 223 22.09 -28.67 2.06
CA LYS A 223 22.77 -27.41 1.74
C LYS A 223 22.19 -26.85 0.45
N ILE A 224 21.78 -25.57 0.49
CA ILE A 224 21.20 -24.88 -0.67
C ILE A 224 22.11 -23.71 -1.05
N SER A 225 22.79 -23.84 -2.17
CA SER A 225 23.65 -22.80 -2.73
C SER A 225 22.84 -21.84 -3.60
N GLY A 226 23.25 -20.57 -3.62
CA GLY A 226 22.68 -19.53 -4.45
C GLY A 226 23.72 -18.52 -4.87
N ASP A 227 23.43 -17.76 -5.92
CA ASP A 227 24.24 -16.62 -6.35
C ASP A 227 23.70 -15.34 -5.70
N PHE A 228 22.40 -15.25 -5.55
CA PHE A 228 21.70 -14.13 -4.90
C PHE A 228 20.62 -14.67 -3.95
N PHE A 229 20.50 -14.04 -2.79
CA PHE A 229 19.57 -14.44 -1.74
C PHE A 229 18.60 -13.31 -1.43
N ILE A 230 17.34 -13.64 -1.18
CA ILE A 230 16.33 -12.67 -0.79
C ILE A 230 15.72 -13.08 0.54
N ASP A 231 15.87 -12.19 1.52
CA ASP A 231 15.34 -12.37 2.85
C ASP A 231 13.89 -11.89 2.91
N CYS A 232 12.95 -12.86 2.90
CA CYS A 232 11.52 -12.69 3.14
C CYS A 232 11.08 -13.36 4.45
N SER A 233 12.01 -13.57 5.40
CA SER A 233 11.77 -14.30 6.65
C SER A 233 10.99 -13.49 7.71
N GLY A 234 10.43 -12.35 7.31
CA GLY A 234 9.61 -11.51 8.17
C GLY A 234 10.41 -10.90 9.31
N PHE A 235 9.82 -10.73 10.47
CA PHE A 235 10.49 -10.13 11.64
C PHE A 235 11.72 -10.91 12.13
N GLN A 236 11.95 -12.12 11.62
CA GLN A 236 13.15 -12.91 11.96
C GLN A 236 14.42 -12.37 11.31
N ARG A 237 14.33 -11.73 10.15
CA ARG A 237 15.44 -11.11 9.39
C ARG A 237 16.68 -12.02 9.32
N LEU A 238 16.44 -13.31 9.00
CA LEU A 238 17.41 -14.40 9.15
C LEU A 238 18.71 -14.17 8.40
N LEU A 239 18.66 -13.58 7.22
CA LEU A 239 19.82 -13.39 6.38
C LEU A 239 20.39 -11.98 6.53
N ILE A 240 19.56 -10.95 6.34
CA ILE A 240 20.04 -9.57 6.18
C ILE A 240 20.51 -8.94 7.51
N GLU A 241 19.84 -9.19 8.62
CA GLU A 241 20.19 -8.64 9.93
C GLU A 241 21.23 -9.52 10.62
N LYS A 242 20.92 -10.83 10.77
CA LYS A 242 21.75 -11.73 11.56
C LYS A 242 23.12 -11.99 10.94
N GLN A 243 23.23 -12.06 9.59
CA GLN A 243 24.49 -12.40 8.95
C GLN A 243 25.42 -11.19 8.72
N PHE A 244 24.85 -9.97 8.62
CA PHE A 244 25.65 -8.77 8.29
C PHE A 244 25.73 -7.77 9.44
N LYS A 245 25.28 -8.11 10.67
CA LYS A 245 25.24 -7.19 11.82
C LYS A 245 24.55 -5.85 11.43
N ASN A 246 23.48 -5.97 10.68
CA ASN A 246 22.76 -4.85 10.11
C ASN A 246 21.77 -4.28 11.15
N ASN A 247 21.96 -3.03 11.55
CA ASN A 247 21.17 -2.42 12.61
C ASN A 247 19.72 -2.18 12.18
N PHE A 248 18.80 -2.34 13.13
CA PHE A 248 17.42 -1.94 12.98
C PHE A 248 17.21 -0.52 13.55
N ILE A 249 16.76 0.40 12.71
CA ILE A 249 16.46 1.79 13.06
C ILE A 249 14.99 1.87 13.50
N SER A 250 14.78 2.13 14.77
CA SER A 250 13.44 2.22 15.36
C SER A 250 12.74 3.53 15.03
N TYR A 251 11.42 3.45 14.81
CA TYR A 251 10.50 4.61 14.66
C TYR A 251 9.59 4.80 15.90
N GLU A 252 9.89 4.15 17.02
CA GLU A 252 9.08 4.25 18.24
C GLU A 252 9.00 5.66 18.83
N ASN A 253 9.96 6.53 18.48
CA ASN A 253 9.89 7.94 18.87
C ASN A 253 8.78 8.70 18.15
N GLU A 254 8.39 8.27 16.95
CA GLU A 254 7.36 8.91 16.13
C GLU A 254 6.05 8.12 16.14
N LEU A 255 6.09 6.79 16.07
CA LEU A 255 4.95 5.89 15.99
C LEU A 255 4.76 5.13 17.31
N LEU A 256 3.66 5.40 18.01
CA LEU A 256 3.42 4.88 19.36
C LEU A 256 2.82 3.47 19.40
N VAL A 257 2.04 3.11 18.38
CA VAL A 257 1.35 1.82 18.39
C VAL A 257 2.35 0.68 18.18
N ASN A 258 2.21 -0.38 18.97
CA ASN A 258 3.18 -1.48 19.02
C ASN A 258 2.52 -2.86 19.13
N ARG A 259 1.18 -2.91 19.08
CA ARG A 259 0.40 -4.14 19.13
C ARG A 259 -0.65 -4.17 18.05
N ALA A 260 -0.95 -5.35 17.56
CA ALA A 260 -2.07 -5.61 16.64
C ALA A 260 -2.82 -6.86 17.07
N MET A 261 -4.14 -6.71 17.23
CA MET A 261 -5.06 -7.79 17.59
C MET A 261 -6.01 -8.05 16.41
N PRO A 262 -5.64 -8.95 15.49
CA PRO A 262 -6.48 -9.32 14.37
C PRO A 262 -7.60 -10.29 14.74
N PHE A 263 -8.74 -10.14 14.08
CA PHE A 263 -9.90 -11.03 14.21
C PHE A 263 -10.73 -11.04 12.93
N HIS A 264 -11.71 -11.94 12.82
CA HIS A 264 -12.61 -12.05 11.69
C HIS A 264 -14.06 -11.86 12.10
N ILE A 265 -14.86 -11.34 11.15
CA ILE A 265 -16.31 -11.28 11.28
C ILE A 265 -16.90 -11.93 10.02
N GLU A 266 -17.59 -13.06 10.19
CA GLU A 266 -18.24 -13.76 9.08
C GLU A 266 -19.35 -12.93 8.45
N ASN A 267 -19.43 -12.96 7.12
CA ASN A 267 -20.50 -12.27 6.41
C ASN A 267 -21.83 -13.02 6.57
N LYS A 268 -22.89 -12.29 6.92
CA LYS A 268 -24.26 -12.78 6.87
C LYS A 268 -24.83 -12.63 5.45
N LYS A 269 -25.93 -13.29 5.14
CA LYS A 269 -26.56 -13.30 3.81
C LYS A 269 -26.75 -11.89 3.17
N ASN A 270 -27.00 -10.88 4.00
CA ASN A 270 -27.25 -9.49 3.56
C ASN A 270 -26.12 -8.52 3.94
N THR A 271 -24.91 -9.03 4.25
CA THR A 271 -23.78 -8.15 4.59
C THR A 271 -23.42 -7.28 3.39
N VAL A 272 -23.31 -5.99 3.63
CA VAL A 272 -22.81 -5.04 2.63
C VAL A 272 -21.29 -5.18 2.55
N ILE A 273 -20.80 -5.50 1.37
CA ILE A 273 -19.37 -5.50 1.05
C ILE A 273 -19.02 -4.07 0.64
N ASN A 274 -18.23 -3.38 1.46
CA ASN A 274 -17.77 -2.03 1.11
C ASN A 274 -16.64 -2.12 0.07
N ASN A 275 -16.52 -1.08 -0.76
CA ASN A 275 -15.45 -0.96 -1.75
C ASN A 275 -14.24 -0.17 -1.23
N TYR A 276 -14.12 0.01 0.07
CA TYR A 276 -13.04 0.74 0.74
C TYR A 276 -12.60 0.02 2.03
N THR A 277 -11.35 0.23 2.39
CA THR A 277 -10.86 -0.09 3.74
C THR A 277 -11.41 0.94 4.72
N HIS A 278 -11.99 0.52 5.83
CA HIS A 278 -12.41 1.44 6.88
C HIS A 278 -11.38 1.46 8.00
N VAL A 279 -10.82 2.63 8.29
CA VAL A 279 -9.89 2.85 9.39
C VAL A 279 -10.51 3.78 10.42
N ILE A 280 -10.74 3.27 11.63
CA ILE A 280 -11.52 3.91 12.67
C ILE A 280 -10.60 4.19 13.86
N ALA A 281 -10.30 5.46 14.10
CA ALA A 281 -9.53 5.84 15.28
C ALA A 281 -10.30 5.52 16.57
N LYS A 282 -9.62 4.87 17.51
CA LYS A 282 -10.13 4.40 18.81
C LYS A 282 -9.47 5.16 19.95
N LYS A 283 -9.71 4.76 21.19
CA LYS A 283 -9.16 5.47 22.35
C LYS A 283 -7.64 5.35 22.47
N TYR A 284 -7.07 4.20 22.08
CA TYR A 284 -5.65 3.89 22.30
C TYR A 284 -4.93 3.43 21.03
N GLY A 285 -5.49 3.78 19.85
CA GLY A 285 -4.99 3.39 18.54
C GLY A 285 -6.07 3.50 17.48
N TRP A 286 -6.17 2.51 16.60
CA TRP A 286 -7.16 2.48 15.51
C TRP A 286 -7.49 1.05 15.06
N MET A 287 -8.69 0.86 14.54
CA MET A 287 -9.19 -0.40 14.03
C MET A 287 -9.28 -0.36 12.50
N TRP A 288 -8.91 -1.45 11.82
CA TRP A 288 -9.21 -1.66 10.42
C TRP A 288 -10.41 -2.60 10.23
N ASP A 289 -11.19 -2.38 9.17
CA ASP A 289 -12.24 -3.25 8.64
C ASP A 289 -12.00 -3.42 7.14
N ILE A 290 -11.63 -4.63 6.72
CA ILE A 290 -11.30 -4.99 5.35
C ILE A 290 -12.36 -5.98 4.84
N PRO A 291 -13.25 -5.56 3.92
CA PRO A 291 -14.33 -6.39 3.41
C PRO A 291 -13.83 -7.39 2.36
N LEU A 292 -14.14 -8.66 2.56
CA LEU A 292 -13.92 -9.75 1.63
C LEU A 292 -15.26 -10.36 1.19
N GLN A 293 -15.28 -11.20 0.16
CA GLN A 293 -16.53 -11.81 -0.33
C GLN A 293 -17.20 -12.69 0.74
N HIS A 294 -16.46 -13.35 1.61
CA HIS A 294 -16.96 -14.32 2.60
C HIS A 294 -16.93 -13.82 4.05
N ARG A 295 -16.09 -12.84 4.37
CA ARG A 295 -15.90 -12.33 5.74
C ARG A 295 -15.33 -10.92 5.72
N LYS A 296 -15.21 -10.31 6.88
CA LYS A 296 -14.37 -9.13 7.10
C LYS A 296 -13.09 -9.52 7.82
N GLY A 297 -11.96 -9.01 7.35
CA GLY A 297 -10.70 -9.04 8.09
C GLY A 297 -10.60 -7.78 8.93
N CYS A 298 -10.66 -7.92 10.24
CA CYS A 298 -10.63 -6.80 11.17
C CYS A 298 -9.40 -6.88 12.08
N GLY A 299 -9.08 -5.78 12.73
CA GLY A 299 -8.13 -5.80 13.83
C GLY A 299 -7.93 -4.44 14.47
N TYR A 300 -7.44 -4.47 15.69
CA TYR A 300 -7.13 -3.29 16.49
C TYR A 300 -5.63 -3.13 16.61
N VAL A 301 -5.11 -2.00 16.14
CA VAL A 301 -3.73 -1.56 16.35
C VAL A 301 -3.73 -0.62 17.54
N TYR A 302 -2.95 -0.90 18.58
CA TYR A 302 -2.97 -0.13 19.82
C TYR A 302 -1.59 -0.04 20.46
N CYS A 303 -1.49 0.80 21.51
CA CYS A 303 -0.27 0.96 22.28
C CYS A 303 -0.41 0.30 23.67
N ASP A 304 0.41 -0.72 23.97
CA ASP A 304 0.34 -1.45 25.23
C ASP A 304 0.80 -0.66 26.47
N ASN A 305 1.37 0.53 26.27
CA ASN A 305 1.64 1.47 27.36
C ASN A 305 0.36 2.13 27.95
N TYR A 306 -0.75 2.06 27.21
CA TYR A 306 -2.00 2.76 27.59
C TYR A 306 -3.17 1.81 27.84
N ILE A 307 -3.11 0.58 27.32
CA ILE A 307 -4.19 -0.40 27.44
C ILE A 307 -3.64 -1.83 27.37
N THR A 308 -4.15 -2.72 28.22
CA THR A 308 -3.79 -4.17 28.15
C THR A 308 -4.53 -4.86 27.01
N PRO A 309 -4.05 -6.01 26.50
CA PRO A 309 -4.72 -6.78 25.44
C PRO A 309 -6.18 -7.12 25.78
N GLU A 310 -6.47 -7.51 27.02
CA GLU A 310 -7.82 -7.88 27.47
C GLU A 310 -8.77 -6.66 27.41
N LYS A 311 -8.34 -5.51 27.91
CA LYS A 311 -9.13 -4.27 27.83
C LYS A 311 -9.27 -3.76 26.41
N ALA A 312 -8.27 -3.97 25.56
CA ALA A 312 -8.35 -3.63 24.14
C ALA A 312 -9.42 -4.49 23.44
N GLN A 313 -9.50 -5.78 23.75
CA GLN A 313 -10.56 -6.66 23.29
C GLN A 313 -11.94 -6.20 23.78
N GLU A 314 -12.07 -5.89 25.08
CA GLU A 314 -13.33 -5.40 25.67
C GLU A 314 -13.80 -4.09 24.99
N GLU A 315 -12.88 -3.16 24.70
CA GLU A 315 -13.20 -1.93 23.98
C GLU A 315 -13.83 -2.23 22.62
N ILE A 316 -13.21 -3.10 21.83
CA ILE A 316 -13.69 -3.47 20.50
C ILE A 316 -15.03 -4.23 20.55
N GLU A 317 -15.18 -5.19 21.48
CA GLU A 317 -16.43 -5.93 21.66
C GLU A 317 -17.60 -5.00 22.03
N LYS A 318 -17.34 -4.03 22.92
CA LYS A 318 -18.33 -3.02 23.29
C LYS A 318 -18.74 -2.15 22.10
N ASP A 319 -17.76 -1.70 21.32
CA ASP A 319 -18.01 -0.81 20.17
C ASP A 319 -18.76 -1.53 19.05
N LEU A 320 -18.39 -2.77 18.76
CA LEU A 320 -19.00 -3.59 17.71
C LEU A 320 -20.29 -4.29 18.16
N LYS A 321 -20.55 -4.34 19.48
CA LYS A 321 -21.68 -5.07 20.12
C LYS A 321 -21.69 -6.57 19.77
N ILE A 322 -20.52 -7.15 19.58
CA ILE A 322 -20.32 -8.59 19.31
C ILE A 322 -19.13 -9.09 20.11
N LYS A 323 -19.10 -10.38 20.42
CA LYS A 323 -17.89 -11.06 20.92
C LYS A 323 -16.96 -11.32 19.74
N ILE A 324 -15.65 -11.11 19.98
CA ILE A 324 -14.62 -11.42 18.99
C ILE A 324 -13.68 -12.51 19.51
N THR A 325 -13.11 -13.27 18.58
CA THR A 325 -12.05 -14.24 18.89
C THR A 325 -10.77 -13.75 18.22
N PRO A 326 -9.88 -13.09 18.97
CA PRO A 326 -8.59 -12.69 18.42
C PRO A 326 -7.79 -13.92 17.94
N GLN A 327 -7.24 -13.84 16.73
CA GLN A 327 -6.40 -14.92 16.20
C GLN A 327 -5.05 -14.97 16.89
N LYS A 328 -4.50 -13.80 17.19
CA LYS A 328 -3.22 -13.62 17.86
C LYS A 328 -3.12 -12.16 18.32
N ASP A 329 -2.43 -11.92 19.42
CA ASP A 329 -1.97 -10.58 19.78
C ASP A 329 -0.50 -10.43 19.35
N ILE A 330 -0.27 -9.62 18.32
CA ILE A 330 1.03 -9.49 17.67
C ILE A 330 1.74 -8.25 18.21
N LYS A 331 2.84 -8.46 18.92
CA LYS A 331 3.75 -7.36 19.27
C LYS A 331 4.68 -7.08 18.11
N PHE A 332 4.81 -5.80 17.72
CA PHE A 332 5.70 -5.37 16.66
C PHE A 332 6.48 -4.12 17.05
N LYS A 333 7.55 -3.90 16.34
CA LYS A 333 8.38 -2.71 16.44
C LYS A 333 8.41 -2.02 15.08
N ALA A 334 7.89 -0.79 15.04
CA ALA A 334 7.98 0.03 13.82
C ALA A 334 9.44 0.45 13.59
N GLY A 335 9.87 0.40 12.34
CA GLY A 335 11.23 0.78 11.95
C GLY A 335 11.68 0.12 10.65
N ARG A 336 12.92 0.34 10.31
CA ARG A 336 13.57 -0.20 9.12
C ARG A 336 14.97 -0.71 9.40
N LEU A 337 15.51 -1.53 8.52
CA LEU A 337 16.92 -1.83 8.52
C LEU A 337 17.75 -0.59 8.12
N GLN A 338 18.98 -0.53 8.59
CA GLN A 338 19.96 0.46 8.13
C GLN A 338 20.33 0.21 6.66
N LYS A 339 20.47 -1.05 6.26
CA LYS A 339 20.76 -1.48 4.89
C LYS A 339 19.75 -2.51 4.44
N PHE A 340 19.13 -2.30 3.28
CA PHE A 340 18.15 -3.21 2.65
C PHE A 340 18.83 -4.22 1.73
N TRP A 341 20.02 -3.88 1.24
CA TRP A 341 20.89 -4.72 0.43
C TRP A 341 22.29 -4.77 1.01
N CYS A 342 22.80 -5.99 1.28
CA CYS A 342 24.13 -6.27 1.78
C CYS A 342 24.77 -7.38 0.93
N LYS A 343 25.89 -7.10 0.24
CA LYS A 343 26.56 -8.09 -0.62
C LYS A 343 25.55 -8.76 -1.58
N ASN A 344 25.44 -10.08 -1.57
CA ASN A 344 24.49 -10.84 -2.39
C ASN A 344 23.17 -11.16 -1.65
N VAL A 345 22.77 -10.33 -0.69
CA VAL A 345 21.52 -10.48 0.05
C VAL A 345 20.67 -9.21 -0.01
N LEU A 346 19.45 -9.33 -0.51
CA LEU A 346 18.42 -8.29 -0.51
C LEU A 346 17.32 -8.68 0.50
N SER A 347 16.78 -7.73 1.25
CA SER A 347 15.60 -7.94 2.10
C SER A 347 14.36 -7.31 1.49
N THR A 348 13.20 -7.89 1.74
CA THR A 348 11.90 -7.29 1.38
C THR A 348 10.79 -7.74 2.32
N GLY A 349 9.65 -7.02 2.29
CA GLY A 349 8.56 -7.24 3.23
C GLY A 349 8.95 -6.90 4.67
N LEU A 350 8.41 -7.62 5.64
CA LEU A 350 8.68 -7.39 7.07
C LEU A 350 10.15 -7.61 7.47
N SER A 351 10.93 -8.26 6.62
CA SER A 351 12.39 -8.39 6.84
C SER A 351 13.12 -7.09 6.60
N SER A 352 12.60 -6.20 5.78
CA SER A 352 13.25 -4.93 5.43
C SER A 352 12.82 -3.79 6.35
N ALA A 353 11.52 -3.61 6.51
CA ALA A 353 10.95 -2.56 7.34
C ALA A 353 9.48 -2.86 7.65
N PHE A 354 8.97 -2.18 8.65
CA PHE A 354 7.56 -2.19 9.00
C PHE A 354 7.20 -0.89 9.70
N VAL A 355 6.08 -0.31 9.31
CA VAL A 355 5.35 0.69 10.07
C VAL A 355 4.06 0.05 10.56
N GLU A 356 3.11 0.78 11.07
CA GLU A 356 1.78 0.24 11.33
C GLU A 356 1.04 -0.05 10.00
N PRO A 357 0.01 -0.93 9.98
CA PRO A 357 -0.67 -1.32 8.73
C PRO A 357 -1.57 -0.23 8.11
N LEU A 358 -1.55 0.98 8.63
CA LEU A 358 -2.23 2.15 8.06
C LEU A 358 -1.72 2.40 6.64
N GLU A 359 -2.62 2.72 5.70
CA GLU A 359 -2.32 3.02 4.29
C GLU A 359 -1.78 1.83 3.46
N ALA A 360 -1.91 0.60 3.95
CA ALA A 360 -1.58 -0.62 3.19
C ALA A 360 -0.11 -0.70 2.71
N THR A 361 0.82 -0.26 3.52
CA THR A 361 2.22 -0.06 3.14
C THR A 361 3.01 -1.36 2.90
N SER A 362 2.71 -2.44 3.63
CA SER A 362 3.54 -3.66 3.64
C SER A 362 3.62 -4.38 2.30
N ILE A 363 2.47 -4.76 1.70
CA ILE A 363 2.43 -5.46 0.41
C ILE A 363 2.90 -4.53 -0.71
N HIS A 364 2.45 -3.28 -0.67
CA HIS A 364 2.87 -2.29 -1.66
C HIS A 364 4.39 -2.18 -1.70
N MET A 365 5.05 -1.98 -0.56
CA MET A 365 6.50 -1.84 -0.52
C MET A 365 7.22 -3.11 -0.94
N THR A 366 6.66 -4.28 -0.67
CA THR A 366 7.23 -5.53 -1.19
C THR A 366 7.27 -5.51 -2.73
N VAL A 367 6.16 -5.14 -3.38
CA VAL A 367 6.09 -5.06 -4.85
C VAL A 367 7.02 -3.97 -5.39
N MET A 368 6.94 -2.76 -4.81
CA MET A 368 7.72 -1.61 -5.27
C MET A 368 9.22 -1.81 -5.12
N GLN A 369 9.65 -2.31 -3.98
CA GLN A 369 11.06 -2.52 -3.66
C GLN A 369 11.70 -3.54 -4.62
N ILE A 370 10.99 -4.64 -4.90
CA ILE A 370 11.48 -5.65 -5.84
C ILE A 370 11.43 -5.15 -7.27
N ASN A 371 10.37 -4.44 -7.67
CA ASN A 371 10.28 -3.85 -9.00
C ASN A 371 11.40 -2.84 -9.24
N HIS A 372 11.62 -1.95 -8.28
CA HIS A 372 12.69 -0.96 -8.36
C HIS A 372 14.07 -1.63 -8.46
N PHE A 373 14.33 -2.65 -7.64
CA PHE A 373 15.56 -3.42 -7.72
C PHE A 373 15.74 -4.05 -9.11
N LEU A 374 14.70 -4.71 -9.63
CA LEU A 374 14.75 -5.39 -10.92
C LEU A 374 14.91 -4.43 -12.12
N GLU A 375 14.33 -3.24 -12.03
CA GLU A 375 14.34 -2.27 -13.12
C GLU A 375 15.59 -1.39 -13.14
N GLN A 376 16.16 -1.06 -11.96
CA GLN A 376 17.22 -0.06 -11.84
C GLN A 376 18.58 -0.66 -11.46
N TYR A 377 18.61 -1.81 -10.81
CA TYR A 377 19.82 -2.36 -10.20
C TYR A 377 20.19 -3.76 -10.68
N TYR A 378 19.18 -4.56 -11.05
CA TYR A 378 19.40 -5.95 -11.44
C TYR A 378 20.06 -6.05 -12.82
N SER A 379 21.09 -6.90 -12.91
CA SER A 379 21.59 -7.45 -14.16
C SER A 379 22.03 -8.89 -13.91
N ASP A 380 22.12 -9.69 -14.98
CA ASP A 380 22.61 -11.06 -14.88
C ASP A 380 24.07 -11.16 -14.37
N ASN A 381 24.81 -10.05 -14.34
CA ASN A 381 26.23 -9.97 -13.96
C ASN A 381 26.47 -8.85 -12.93
N ILE A 382 25.79 -8.91 -11.78
CA ILE A 382 25.97 -7.92 -10.72
C ILE A 382 27.32 -8.11 -10.02
N ASN A 383 28.01 -7.00 -9.77
CA ASN A 383 29.17 -6.96 -8.88
C ASN A 383 28.72 -6.65 -7.44
N PHE A 384 28.56 -7.69 -6.63
CA PHE A 384 28.16 -7.58 -5.22
C PHE A 384 29.20 -6.90 -4.30
N ASN A 385 30.37 -6.55 -4.81
CA ASN A 385 31.38 -5.77 -4.11
C ASN A 385 31.46 -4.31 -4.58
N CYS A 386 30.54 -3.88 -5.46
CA CYS A 386 30.38 -2.47 -5.82
C CYS A 386 29.61 -1.74 -4.70
N GLU A 387 30.36 -1.20 -3.75
CA GLU A 387 29.79 -0.54 -2.57
C GLU A 387 28.91 0.65 -2.94
N ASN A 388 29.32 1.46 -3.92
CA ASN A 388 28.54 2.62 -4.38
C ASN A 388 27.17 2.23 -4.94
N LEU A 389 27.07 1.12 -5.69
CA LEU A 389 25.82 0.62 -6.21
C LEU A 389 24.86 0.19 -5.09
N ILE A 390 25.39 -0.55 -4.12
CA ILE A 390 24.64 -1.02 -2.95
C ILE A 390 24.23 0.17 -2.06
N GLU A 391 25.11 1.12 -1.85
CA GLU A 391 24.84 2.32 -1.06
C GLU A 391 23.76 3.18 -1.71
N GLN A 392 23.80 3.38 -3.02
CA GLN A 392 22.77 4.13 -3.75
C GLN A 392 21.40 3.53 -3.50
N TYR A 393 21.22 2.21 -3.69
CA TYR A 393 19.98 1.53 -3.41
C TYR A 393 19.51 1.69 -1.96
N ASN A 394 20.43 1.52 -1.00
CA ASN A 394 20.12 1.64 0.42
C ASN A 394 19.68 3.06 0.80
N ASN A 395 20.29 4.09 0.23
CA ASN A 395 19.93 5.49 0.45
C ASN A 395 18.55 5.80 -0.11
N GLU A 396 18.22 5.29 -1.29
CA GLU A 396 16.89 5.43 -1.89
C GLU A 396 15.82 4.76 -1.01
N MET A 397 16.03 3.52 -0.60
CA MET A 397 15.09 2.82 0.27
C MET A 397 14.93 3.49 1.64
N THR A 398 16.02 4.01 2.19
CA THR A 398 15.98 4.80 3.44
C THR A 398 15.07 6.01 3.28
N SER A 399 15.26 6.79 2.23
CA SER A 399 14.43 7.98 1.97
C SER A 399 12.96 7.64 1.82
N VAL A 400 12.64 6.55 1.11
CA VAL A 400 11.26 6.08 0.92
C VAL A 400 10.62 5.69 2.24
N TRP A 401 11.29 4.90 3.08
CA TRP A 401 10.73 4.46 4.36
C TRP A 401 10.60 5.59 5.37
N ASP A 402 11.52 6.55 5.38
CA ASP A 402 11.41 7.75 6.22
C ASP A 402 10.27 8.67 5.75
N ASP A 403 9.98 8.74 4.44
CA ASP A 403 8.82 9.44 3.89
C ASP A 403 7.50 8.75 4.27
N ILE A 404 7.45 7.42 4.16
CA ILE A 404 6.30 6.62 4.62
C ILE A 404 6.02 6.85 6.11
N LYS A 405 7.05 6.81 6.95
CA LYS A 405 6.92 7.10 8.39
C LYS A 405 6.30 8.49 8.61
N ASP A 406 6.81 9.52 7.96
CA ASP A 406 6.30 10.88 8.10
C ASP A 406 4.84 11.01 7.63
N PHE A 407 4.47 10.32 6.56
CA PHE A 407 3.11 10.26 6.08
C PHE A 407 2.16 9.59 7.09
N ILE A 408 2.58 8.49 7.72
CA ILE A 408 1.79 7.83 8.78
C ILE A 408 1.67 8.75 10.00
N VAL A 409 2.76 9.39 10.43
CA VAL A 409 2.75 10.35 11.55
C VAL A 409 1.79 11.52 11.29
N LEU A 410 1.64 11.94 10.02
CA LEU A 410 0.70 13.01 9.66
C LEU A 410 -0.75 12.70 10.07
N HIS A 411 -1.18 11.44 10.03
CA HIS A 411 -2.52 11.03 10.47
C HIS A 411 -2.75 11.27 11.97
N TYR A 412 -1.70 11.27 12.77
CA TYR A 412 -1.76 11.60 14.20
C TYR A 412 -1.64 13.11 14.48
N ASN A 413 -1.50 13.95 13.45
CA ASN A 413 -1.52 15.42 13.60
C ASN A 413 -2.95 15.93 13.87
N SER A 414 -3.54 15.46 14.94
CA SER A 414 -4.93 15.60 15.32
C SER A 414 -5.10 16.57 16.51
N PRO A 415 -6.19 17.34 16.58
CA PRO A 415 -6.52 18.12 17.77
C PRO A 415 -7.01 17.27 18.94
N ARG A 416 -7.21 15.96 18.75
CA ARG A 416 -7.70 15.05 19.78
C ARG A 416 -6.78 15.01 20.99
N LYS A 417 -7.40 15.15 22.19
CA LYS A 417 -6.74 15.12 23.51
C LYS A 417 -7.58 14.33 24.52
N ASP A 418 -8.55 13.57 24.03
CA ASP A 418 -9.54 12.85 24.82
C ASP A 418 -8.95 11.69 25.65
N THR A 419 -7.76 11.20 25.27
CA THR A 419 -7.01 10.20 26.04
C THR A 419 -5.54 10.57 26.18
N LEU A 420 -4.83 9.91 27.10
CA LEU A 420 -3.37 10.08 27.24
C LEU A 420 -2.65 9.64 25.95
N PHE A 421 -3.15 8.58 25.29
CA PHE A 421 -2.61 8.14 24.01
C PHE A 421 -2.70 9.28 22.96
N TRP A 422 -3.88 9.87 22.75
CA TRP A 422 -4.04 10.95 21.75
C TRP A 422 -3.30 12.23 22.12
N LYS A 423 -3.17 12.55 23.41
CA LYS A 423 -2.31 13.67 23.86
C LYS A 423 -0.86 13.46 23.44
N GLU A 424 -0.36 12.25 23.60
CA GLU A 424 1.02 11.91 23.26
C GLU A 424 1.22 11.73 21.73
N ALA A 425 0.34 10.97 21.05
CA ALA A 425 0.45 10.68 19.62
C ALA A 425 0.38 11.96 18.77
N SER A 426 -0.45 12.93 19.15
CA SER A 426 -0.58 14.21 18.45
C SER A 426 0.46 15.27 18.87
N SER A 427 1.35 14.93 19.77
CA SER A 427 2.38 15.84 20.27
C SER A 427 3.42 16.18 19.19
N GLU A 428 3.86 17.44 19.18
CA GLU A 428 4.87 17.91 18.21
C GLU A 428 6.21 17.18 18.31
N LYS A 429 6.57 16.67 19.48
CA LYS A 429 7.81 15.89 19.68
C LYS A 429 7.81 14.57 18.89
N ARG A 430 6.65 14.05 18.49
CA ARG A 430 6.50 12.84 17.68
C ARG A 430 6.72 13.08 16.18
N ARG A 431 6.86 14.31 15.75
CA ARG A 431 7.10 14.67 14.36
C ARG A 431 8.59 14.71 14.08
N SER A 432 9.01 14.13 12.94
CA SER A 432 10.38 14.27 12.45
C SER A 432 10.71 15.73 12.16
N GLN A 433 11.99 16.09 12.11
CA GLN A 433 12.41 17.43 11.70
C GLN A 433 11.96 17.76 10.27
N ARG A 434 11.93 16.77 9.37
CA ARG A 434 11.43 16.94 8.01
C ARG A 434 9.94 17.28 8.02
N LEU A 435 9.11 16.53 8.73
CA LEU A 435 7.67 16.79 8.80
C LEU A 435 7.36 18.15 9.43
N LYS A 436 8.10 18.56 10.47
CA LYS A 436 7.98 19.91 11.06
C LYS A 436 8.27 21.01 10.04
N LYS A 437 9.32 20.86 9.23
CA LYS A 437 9.64 21.81 8.16
C LYS A 437 8.52 21.87 7.12
N LEU A 438 7.99 20.73 6.67
CA LEU A 438 6.90 20.69 5.69
C LEU A 438 5.64 21.37 6.23
N LEU A 439 5.24 21.06 7.45
CA LEU A 439 4.08 21.70 8.09
C LEU A 439 4.25 23.23 8.19
N ASN A 440 5.44 23.70 8.54
CA ASN A 440 5.73 25.15 8.58
C ASN A 440 5.68 25.79 7.17
N ILE A 441 6.21 25.13 6.14
CA ILE A 441 6.12 25.60 4.75
C ILE A 441 4.64 25.72 4.35
N TRP A 442 3.81 24.74 4.67
CA TRP A 442 2.39 24.69 4.29
C TRP A 442 1.51 25.66 5.10
N GLU A 443 2.02 26.26 6.15
CA GLU A 443 1.39 27.42 6.79
C GLU A 443 1.45 28.69 5.93
N ASN A 444 2.41 28.76 5.01
CA ASN A 444 2.68 29.96 4.20
C ASN A 444 2.27 29.79 2.73
N ARG A 445 2.24 28.57 2.20
CA ARG A 445 1.81 28.22 0.85
C ARG A 445 1.22 26.81 0.79
N MET A 446 0.48 26.53 -0.27
CA MET A 446 -0.04 25.20 -0.50
C MET A 446 1.08 24.19 -0.87
N PRO A 447 0.89 22.90 -0.55
CA PRO A 447 1.83 21.84 -0.92
C PRO A 447 2.11 21.81 -2.42
N ARG A 448 3.35 21.49 -2.80
CA ARG A 448 3.80 21.38 -4.19
C ARG A 448 4.65 20.12 -4.37
N GLU A 449 4.78 19.69 -5.61
CA GLU A 449 5.56 18.49 -5.94
C GLU A 449 6.98 18.52 -5.35
N VAL A 450 7.64 19.69 -5.36
CA VAL A 450 8.98 19.88 -4.79
C VAL A 450 9.08 19.54 -3.29
N ASP A 451 8.00 19.59 -2.55
CA ASP A 451 7.99 19.31 -1.11
C ASP A 451 8.16 17.81 -0.81
N TYR A 452 7.79 16.96 -1.77
CA TYR A 452 7.85 15.50 -1.68
C TYR A 452 9.08 14.92 -2.37
N GLN A 453 9.75 15.74 -3.17
CA GLN A 453 11.00 15.40 -3.83
C GLN A 453 12.11 15.44 -2.77
N GLY A 454 12.33 14.34 -2.05
CA GLY A 454 13.60 14.12 -1.36
C GLY A 454 14.73 14.06 -2.40
N ASN A 455 15.92 13.64 -2.01
CA ASN A 455 17.09 13.46 -2.90
C ASN A 455 16.91 12.39 -4.00
N LEU A 456 15.68 11.99 -4.32
CA LEU A 456 15.34 10.93 -5.26
C LEU A 456 14.87 11.52 -6.59
N SER A 457 15.38 10.94 -7.67
CA SER A 457 14.86 11.20 -9.01
C SER A 457 13.35 10.97 -9.07
N ASN A 458 12.64 11.76 -9.84
CA ASN A 458 11.19 11.89 -9.99
C ASN A 458 10.35 10.58 -10.16
N SER A 459 10.95 9.41 -10.13
CA SER A 459 10.30 8.14 -10.46
C SER A 459 9.89 7.29 -9.25
N PHE A 460 10.26 7.68 -8.02
CA PHE A 460 10.09 6.82 -6.85
C PHE A 460 9.38 7.50 -5.67
N TYR A 461 8.18 8.05 -5.92
CA TYR A 461 7.28 8.49 -4.85
C TYR A 461 6.41 7.32 -4.38
N TYR A 462 6.45 7.04 -3.09
CA TYR A 462 5.50 6.10 -2.51
C TYR A 462 4.11 6.74 -2.42
N PHE A 463 4.01 7.83 -1.67
CA PHE A 463 2.80 8.63 -1.57
C PHE A 463 2.95 9.89 -2.43
N GLY A 464 2.32 9.89 -3.60
CA GLY A 464 2.30 11.06 -4.47
C GLY A 464 1.57 12.25 -3.81
N ASN A 465 1.78 13.43 -4.39
CA ASN A 465 1.15 14.69 -3.98
C ASN A 465 -0.35 14.54 -3.65
N THR A 466 -1.07 13.78 -4.45
CA THR A 466 -2.50 13.50 -4.28
C THR A 466 -2.83 12.93 -2.90
N LEU A 467 -2.10 11.92 -2.46
CA LEU A 467 -2.38 11.25 -1.18
C LEU A 467 -2.05 12.14 0.02
N TRP A 468 -0.95 12.88 -0.05
CA TRP A 468 -0.64 13.89 0.96
C TRP A 468 -1.74 14.94 1.09
N TYR A 469 -2.24 15.48 -0.03
CA TYR A 469 -3.35 16.43 0.00
C TYR A 469 -4.62 15.87 0.63
N GLN A 470 -4.95 14.60 0.35
CA GLN A 470 -6.14 13.97 0.91
C GLN A 470 -6.08 13.93 2.44
N ILE A 471 -4.94 13.52 3.00
CA ILE A 471 -4.76 13.48 4.45
C ILE A 471 -4.67 14.88 5.04
N LEU A 472 -3.94 15.79 4.42
CA LEU A 472 -3.86 17.19 4.87
C LEU A 472 -5.22 17.88 4.93
N ILE A 473 -6.09 17.63 3.94
CA ILE A 473 -7.47 18.15 3.90
C ILE A 473 -8.34 17.45 4.95
N GLY A 474 -8.29 16.10 5.01
CA GLY A 474 -9.07 15.32 5.97
C GLY A 474 -8.74 15.65 7.42
N MET A 475 -7.45 15.91 7.70
CA MET A 475 -6.95 16.36 9.00
C MET A 475 -7.04 17.87 9.22
N LYS A 476 -7.63 18.62 8.27
CA LYS A 476 -7.86 20.08 8.34
C LYS A 476 -6.59 20.90 8.65
N ILE A 477 -5.46 20.48 8.09
CA ILE A 477 -4.15 21.10 8.36
C ILE A 477 -3.96 22.36 7.52
N LEU A 478 -4.45 22.35 6.27
CA LEU A 478 -4.23 23.44 5.31
C LEU A 478 -5.20 24.61 5.54
N LYS A 479 -4.68 25.84 5.50
CA LYS A 479 -5.42 27.07 5.79
C LYS A 479 -6.17 27.59 4.56
N LYS A 480 -7.46 27.84 4.70
CA LYS A 480 -8.33 28.40 3.67
C LYS A 480 -7.82 29.73 3.11
N GLU A 481 -7.30 30.58 3.97
CA GLU A 481 -6.82 31.91 3.64
C GLU A 481 -5.61 31.83 2.69
N VAL A 482 -4.68 30.88 2.96
CA VAL A 482 -3.50 30.64 2.12
C VAL A 482 -3.92 30.15 0.75
N ALA A 483 -4.81 29.15 0.68
CA ALA A 483 -5.35 28.62 -0.57
C ALA A 483 -6.05 29.71 -1.40
N THR A 484 -6.87 30.56 -0.76
CA THR A 484 -7.59 31.64 -1.43
C THR A 484 -6.63 32.69 -1.97
N LYS A 485 -5.61 33.07 -1.18
CA LYS A 485 -4.58 34.03 -1.60
C LYS A 485 -3.81 33.52 -2.82
N GLU A 486 -3.39 32.25 -2.83
CA GLU A 486 -2.66 31.68 -3.97
C GLU A 486 -3.49 31.66 -5.26
N LEU A 487 -4.75 31.17 -5.21
CA LEU A 487 -5.61 31.16 -6.38
C LEU A 487 -5.84 32.56 -6.98
N LYS A 488 -5.97 33.58 -6.12
CA LYS A 488 -6.09 34.98 -6.57
C LYS A 488 -4.79 35.49 -7.17
N SER A 489 -3.64 35.17 -6.57
CA SER A 489 -2.33 35.63 -7.06
C SER A 489 -1.98 35.09 -8.44
N PHE A 490 -2.53 33.94 -8.82
CA PHE A 490 -2.34 33.34 -10.14
C PHE A 490 -3.51 33.57 -11.11
N ASP A 491 -4.51 34.35 -10.71
CA ASP A 491 -5.76 34.61 -11.49
C ASP A 491 -6.49 33.31 -11.91
N LEU A 492 -6.50 32.31 -11.00
CA LEU A 492 -7.01 30.98 -11.32
C LEU A 492 -8.37 30.66 -10.69
N LEU A 493 -8.96 31.60 -9.95
CA LEU A 493 -10.16 31.32 -9.16
C LEU A 493 -11.36 30.96 -10.06
N GLU A 494 -11.62 31.76 -11.11
CA GLU A 494 -12.75 31.54 -12.03
C GLU A 494 -12.52 30.31 -12.93
N HIS A 495 -11.29 30.14 -13.43
CA HIS A 495 -10.94 28.95 -14.20
C HIS A 495 -11.16 27.68 -13.39
N THR A 496 -10.64 27.63 -12.18
CA THR A 496 -10.75 26.45 -11.30
C THR A 496 -12.19 26.18 -10.88
N LYS A 497 -13.01 27.25 -10.68
CA LYS A 497 -14.44 27.13 -10.42
C LYS A 497 -15.17 26.43 -11.57
N LYS A 498 -14.92 26.85 -12.80
CA LYS A 498 -15.53 26.23 -14.01
C LYS A 498 -15.16 24.74 -14.09
N MET A 499 -13.89 24.40 -13.85
CA MET A 499 -13.42 23.02 -13.84
C MET A 499 -14.04 22.20 -12.71
N PHE A 500 -14.22 22.80 -11.54
CA PHE A 500 -14.89 22.16 -10.41
C PHE A 500 -16.37 21.85 -10.73
N ASP A 501 -17.11 22.82 -11.28
CA ASP A 501 -18.52 22.65 -11.64
C ASP A 501 -18.69 21.59 -12.73
N PHE A 502 -17.77 21.54 -13.70
CA PHE A 502 -17.70 20.49 -14.71
C PHE A 502 -17.49 19.10 -14.06
N ARG A 503 -16.45 18.95 -13.22
CA ARG A 503 -16.18 17.69 -12.51
C ARG A 503 -17.38 17.21 -11.70
N LYS A 504 -18.05 18.11 -11.00
CA LYS A 504 -19.22 17.78 -10.18
C LYS A 504 -20.36 17.19 -11.03
N LYS A 505 -20.65 17.78 -12.19
CA LYS A 505 -21.67 17.25 -13.14
C LYS A 505 -21.25 15.88 -13.64
N TYR A 506 -20.02 15.73 -14.10
CA TYR A 506 -19.48 14.50 -14.62
C TYR A 506 -19.47 13.37 -13.57
N THR A 507 -18.99 13.66 -12.37
CA THR A 507 -19.00 12.70 -11.25
C THR A 507 -20.41 12.17 -10.97
N LYS A 508 -21.42 13.06 -10.94
CA LYS A 508 -22.81 12.66 -10.72
C LYS A 508 -23.33 11.71 -11.80
N LEU A 509 -22.98 11.98 -13.06
CA LEU A 509 -23.34 11.12 -14.18
C LEU A 509 -22.68 9.75 -14.09
N MET A 510 -21.34 9.70 -13.91
CA MET A 510 -20.59 8.46 -13.88
C MET A 510 -21.00 7.56 -12.72
N VAL A 511 -21.16 8.13 -11.53
CA VAL A 511 -21.59 7.37 -10.34
C VAL A 511 -23.00 6.76 -10.57
N LYS A 512 -23.89 7.44 -11.29
CA LYS A 512 -25.22 6.88 -11.62
C LYS A 512 -25.12 5.62 -12.48
N LYS A 513 -24.17 5.59 -13.43
CA LYS A 513 -24.00 4.47 -14.40
C LYS A 513 -23.24 3.27 -13.82
N CYS A 514 -22.43 3.46 -12.78
CA CYS A 514 -21.60 2.41 -12.19
C CYS A 514 -22.40 1.37 -11.41
N PHE A 515 -21.91 0.13 -11.42
CA PHE A 515 -22.52 -1.00 -10.69
C PHE A 515 -22.42 -0.84 -9.17
N LEU A 516 -23.46 -1.30 -8.47
CA LEU A 516 -23.37 -1.52 -7.03
C LEU A 516 -22.37 -2.63 -6.71
N ASN A 517 -21.54 -2.43 -5.70
CA ASN A 517 -20.46 -3.34 -5.36
C ASN A 517 -20.96 -4.78 -5.07
N ASN A 518 -22.01 -4.93 -4.26
CA ASN A 518 -22.58 -6.24 -3.95
C ASN A 518 -23.15 -6.95 -5.18
N ASP A 519 -23.82 -6.22 -6.07
CA ASP A 519 -24.44 -6.78 -7.26
C ASP A 519 -23.38 -7.23 -8.25
N PHE A 520 -22.26 -6.51 -8.33
CA PHE A 520 -21.12 -6.88 -9.15
C PHE A 520 -20.57 -8.27 -8.76
N TYR A 521 -20.32 -8.52 -7.47
CA TYR A 521 -19.82 -9.83 -7.04
C TYR A 521 -20.82 -10.96 -7.23
N LYS A 522 -22.11 -10.70 -7.09
CA LYS A 522 -23.15 -11.72 -7.28
C LYS A 522 -23.37 -12.08 -8.75
N ASN A 523 -23.41 -11.08 -9.62
CA ASN A 523 -23.94 -11.21 -10.98
C ASN A 523 -22.87 -11.03 -12.06
N GLU A 524 -21.92 -10.09 -11.87
CA GLU A 524 -21.04 -9.59 -12.92
C GLU A 524 -19.60 -10.08 -12.83
N LEU A 525 -19.14 -10.52 -11.66
CA LEU A 525 -17.75 -10.99 -11.49
C LEU A 525 -17.37 -12.10 -12.49
N LYS A 526 -18.33 -12.98 -12.83
CA LYS A 526 -18.14 -14.05 -13.83
C LYS A 526 -17.85 -13.50 -15.24
N ASN A 527 -18.24 -12.25 -15.49
CA ASN A 527 -18.12 -11.56 -16.78
C ASN A 527 -17.03 -10.48 -16.76
N LEU A 528 -16.12 -10.50 -15.78
CA LEU A 528 -15.11 -9.43 -15.57
C LEU A 528 -14.33 -9.06 -16.84
N GLU A 529 -14.02 -10.02 -17.69
CA GLU A 529 -13.33 -9.83 -18.95
C GLU A 529 -14.06 -8.93 -19.96
N LYS A 530 -15.39 -8.79 -19.87
CA LYS A 530 -16.16 -7.85 -20.71
C LYS A 530 -15.75 -6.40 -20.41
N TYR A 531 -15.47 -6.12 -19.14
CA TYR A 531 -15.11 -4.80 -18.67
C TYR A 531 -13.63 -4.47 -18.88
N SER A 532 -12.77 -5.50 -18.93
CA SER A 532 -11.33 -5.32 -19.18
C SER A 532 -10.99 -4.97 -20.64
N LYS A 533 -11.79 -5.42 -21.60
CA LYS A 533 -11.56 -5.15 -23.04
C LYS A 533 -11.83 -3.70 -23.43
N VAL A 534 -12.67 -3.00 -22.69
CA VAL A 534 -13.04 -1.60 -22.97
C VAL A 534 -11.94 -0.64 -22.56
N ILE A 535 -11.11 -1.04 -21.62
CA ILE A 535 -10.04 -0.22 -21.04
C ILE A 535 -8.76 -0.28 -21.87
N LEU A 536 -8.61 -1.30 -22.70
CA LEU A 536 -7.40 -1.55 -23.51
C LEU A 536 -7.51 -1.08 -24.97
N LYS A 537 -8.63 -0.48 -25.38
CA LYS A 537 -8.82 0.18 -26.68
C LYS A 537 -8.87 1.70 -26.52
#